data_3c63ac91fcfb128456fbd0ddc6c97d87
#
_entry.id   3c63ac91fcfb128456fbd0ddc6c97d87
#
_cell.length_a   1.000
_cell.length_b   1.000
_cell.length_c   1.000
_cell.angle_alpha   90.00
_cell.angle_beta   90.00
_cell.angle_gamma   90.00
#
_symmetry.space_group_name_H-M   'P 1'
#
loop_
_entity.id
_entity.type
_entity.pdbx_description
1 polymer ?
#
loop_
_entity_poly.entity_id
_entity_poly.type
_entity_poly.pdbx_seq_one_letter_code
_entity_poly.pdbx_strand_id
1 'polypeptide(L)'
;MTYDFTSLMDRHDLDAIAVDLPGTPGFSITAPKEGFDVIPMWVADMNFPTVPTIPAAIVERTAHTAYGYFAPRAEYFDAIIRWHREHNGVEGLESRHIGYANGVLGGVVAAANVLCSRGDNILVHSPTYVGFTHALGDIGYNLVHSELKLDEQGIWRMDFADMEKKIVENKIHCAVFCSPHNPCGRVWEKWEIEQAMELYKKHDVFVISDEIWSDLILEGYKHIPTQSVSEDAKMRTVAMYAPSKTFNLAGLVGSYSIVYNSWLKDRMDKEIALSHTNAMNVLSMYALIGAYKPEGTVWLEELREVLTGNVNFACDYIEKHFEGVTVSKPQGTYMLFVDCSSWCEKHGKTMDDVLAACYDVGVAVQDGRHFHGACHMRMNLASPLSRIQEAFDRLDKYVFNA
;
A
#
# COMPACT_ATOMS: atom_id res chain seq x y z
N MET A 1 13.68 16.07 15.64
CA MET A 1 13.20 14.68 15.51
C MET A 1 13.79 13.84 16.63
N THR A 2 12.98 12.96 17.18
CA THR A 2 13.38 12.00 18.25
C THR A 2 14.05 10.77 17.65
N TYR A 3 13.64 10.42 16.41
CA TYR A 3 14.10 9.23 15.70
C TYR A 3 15.04 9.58 14.55
N ASP A 4 15.89 8.61 14.16
CA ASP A 4 16.85 8.81 13.08
C ASP A 4 16.23 8.35 11.73
N PHE A 5 15.99 9.32 10.86
CA PHE A 5 15.58 9.13 9.47
C PHE A 5 16.62 9.62 8.46
N THR A 6 17.85 9.85 8.94
CA THR A 6 18.93 10.44 8.13
C THR A 6 20.07 9.47 7.84
N SER A 7 20.31 8.51 8.72
CA SER A 7 21.37 7.51 8.56
C SER A 7 20.98 6.46 7.52
N LEU A 8 21.93 6.12 6.67
CA LEU A 8 21.80 5.01 5.73
C LEU A 8 21.89 3.68 6.47
N MET A 9 20.89 2.85 6.34
CA MET A 9 20.86 1.51 6.91
C MET A 9 21.32 0.50 5.84
N ASP A 10 22.43 -0.18 6.10
CA ASP A 10 22.84 -1.31 5.26
C ASP A 10 21.94 -2.50 5.52
N ARG A 11 21.37 -3.04 4.44
CA ARG A 11 20.44 -4.17 4.47
C ARG A 11 20.92 -5.37 3.64
N HIS A 12 22.13 -5.30 3.06
CA HIS A 12 22.70 -6.38 2.28
C HIS A 12 22.99 -7.59 3.19
N ASP A 13 22.75 -8.79 2.67
CA ASP A 13 22.95 -10.08 3.37
C ASP A 13 22.12 -10.19 4.68
N LEU A 14 21.04 -9.43 4.79
CA LEU A 14 20.09 -9.45 5.90
C LEU A 14 18.67 -9.83 5.44
N ASP A 15 18.58 -10.70 4.45
CA ASP A 15 17.33 -11.21 3.86
C ASP A 15 16.42 -10.11 3.26
N ALA A 16 17.01 -8.98 2.85
CA ALA A 16 16.28 -7.84 2.32
C ALA A 16 16.16 -7.92 0.80
N ILE A 17 15.05 -8.43 0.28
CA ILE A 17 14.79 -8.53 -1.15
C ILE A 17 15.01 -7.21 -1.91
N ALA A 18 14.84 -6.07 -1.24
CA ALA A 18 15.03 -4.75 -1.82
C ALA A 18 16.42 -4.53 -2.42
N VAL A 19 17.46 -5.10 -1.78
CA VAL A 19 18.87 -4.95 -2.15
C VAL A 19 19.51 -6.25 -2.61
N ASP A 20 19.04 -7.42 -2.13
CA ASP A 20 19.65 -8.72 -2.41
C ASP A 20 19.16 -9.35 -3.71
N LEU A 21 17.94 -9.00 -4.21
CA LEU A 21 17.42 -9.55 -5.47
C LEU A 21 17.89 -8.83 -6.75
N PRO A 22 18.07 -7.49 -6.80
CA PRO A 22 18.54 -6.82 -7.99
C PRO A 22 19.88 -7.41 -8.49
N GLY A 23 19.94 -7.78 -9.77
CA GLY A 23 21.11 -8.42 -10.38
C GLY A 23 21.19 -9.94 -10.22
N THR A 24 20.26 -10.58 -9.51
CA THR A 24 20.24 -12.05 -9.44
C THR A 24 19.70 -12.66 -10.74
N PRO A 25 20.17 -13.86 -11.13
CA PRO A 25 19.72 -14.49 -12.36
C PRO A 25 18.21 -14.71 -12.41
N GLY A 26 17.58 -14.21 -13.48
CA GLY A 26 16.12 -14.33 -13.69
C GLY A 26 15.27 -13.27 -13.00
N PHE A 27 15.87 -12.36 -12.25
CA PHE A 27 15.14 -11.22 -11.69
C PHE A 27 15.04 -10.07 -12.72
N SER A 28 13.93 -9.34 -12.73
CA SER A 28 13.67 -8.31 -13.75
C SER A 28 14.54 -7.06 -13.61
N ILE A 29 15.03 -6.76 -12.41
CA ILE A 29 15.94 -5.65 -12.14
C ILE A 29 17.36 -6.19 -12.29
N THR A 30 18.08 -5.73 -13.32
CA THR A 30 19.45 -6.17 -13.62
C THR A 30 20.48 -5.56 -12.68
N ALA A 31 21.66 -6.16 -12.61
CA ALA A 31 22.79 -5.58 -11.87
C ALA A 31 23.19 -4.22 -12.47
N PRO A 32 23.56 -3.25 -11.64
CA PRO A 32 24.09 -1.98 -12.12
C PRO A 32 25.45 -2.16 -12.80
N LYS A 33 25.82 -1.19 -13.62
CA LYS A 33 27.16 -1.08 -14.19
C LYS A 33 28.21 -0.83 -13.11
N GLU A 34 29.46 -1.16 -13.43
CA GLU A 34 30.61 -0.90 -12.56
C GLU A 34 30.62 0.59 -12.12
N GLY A 35 30.83 0.82 -10.84
CA GLY A 35 30.85 2.15 -10.22
C GLY A 35 29.51 2.61 -9.64
N PHE A 36 28.44 1.84 -9.80
CA PHE A 36 27.14 2.13 -9.17
C PHE A 36 26.74 1.01 -8.22
N ASP A 37 26.21 1.37 -7.07
CA ASP A 37 25.54 0.47 -6.13
C ASP A 37 24.02 0.59 -6.28
N VAL A 38 23.29 -0.39 -5.74
CA VAL A 38 21.82 -0.42 -5.81
C VAL A 38 21.20 0.60 -4.85
N ILE A 39 20.36 1.48 -5.37
CA ILE A 39 19.44 2.33 -4.60
C ILE A 39 18.03 1.71 -4.71
N PRO A 40 17.54 1.07 -3.65
CA PRO A 40 16.27 0.34 -3.71
C PRO A 40 15.08 1.30 -3.68
N MET A 41 14.37 1.42 -4.81
CA MET A 41 13.17 2.24 -4.95
C MET A 41 11.98 1.45 -5.55
N TRP A 42 12.00 0.12 -5.52
CA TRP A 42 11.00 -0.72 -6.19
C TRP A 42 10.01 -1.39 -5.25
N VAL A 43 10.47 -2.02 -4.18
CA VAL A 43 9.62 -2.73 -3.24
C VAL A 43 9.00 -1.77 -2.22
N ALA A 44 7.79 -2.09 -1.75
CA ALA A 44 7.07 -1.26 -0.81
C ALA A 44 7.44 -1.60 0.65
N ASP A 45 8.71 -1.42 1.00
CA ASP A 45 9.25 -1.42 2.37
C ASP A 45 10.10 -0.15 2.60
N MET A 46 10.61 0.06 3.81
CA MET A 46 11.33 1.28 4.14
C MET A 46 12.81 0.99 4.42
N ASN A 47 13.66 1.98 4.13
CA ASN A 47 15.06 2.01 4.50
C ASN A 47 15.29 2.82 5.80
N PHE A 48 14.35 2.70 6.74
CA PHE A 48 14.40 3.30 8.08
C PHE A 48 14.26 2.25 9.16
N PRO A 49 14.91 2.40 10.32
CA PRO A 49 14.62 1.60 11.50
C PRO A 49 13.18 1.81 11.94
N THR A 50 12.50 0.72 12.33
CA THR A 50 11.17 0.84 12.94
C THR A 50 11.26 1.42 14.36
N VAL A 51 10.11 1.80 14.94
CA VAL A 51 10.05 2.32 16.31
C VAL A 51 10.59 1.30 17.33
N PRO A 52 11.46 1.71 18.27
CA PRO A 52 12.15 0.79 19.19
C PRO A 52 11.23 -0.06 20.09
N THR A 53 9.98 0.37 20.29
CA THR A 53 8.98 -0.38 21.07
C THR A 53 8.57 -1.69 20.40
N ILE A 54 8.73 -1.82 19.10
CA ILE A 54 8.45 -3.06 18.36
C ILE A 54 9.47 -4.15 18.67
N PRO A 55 10.78 -3.97 18.39
CA PRO A 55 11.76 -4.99 18.73
C PRO A 55 11.80 -5.26 20.24
N ALA A 56 11.57 -4.27 21.10
CA ALA A 56 11.48 -4.47 22.54
C ALA A 56 10.35 -5.44 22.91
N ALA A 57 9.15 -5.29 22.35
CA ALA A 57 8.01 -6.18 22.60
C ALA A 57 8.27 -7.61 22.08
N ILE A 58 8.93 -7.73 20.92
CA ILE A 58 9.31 -9.04 20.35
C ILE A 58 10.32 -9.74 21.27
N VAL A 59 11.37 -9.05 21.70
CA VAL A 59 12.41 -9.58 22.60
C VAL A 59 11.80 -10.00 23.94
N GLU A 60 10.92 -9.19 24.53
CA GLU A 60 10.19 -9.55 25.74
C GLU A 60 9.42 -10.88 25.56
N ARG A 61 8.72 -11.03 24.42
CA ARG A 61 8.01 -12.29 24.15
C ARG A 61 8.95 -13.47 23.96
N THR A 62 10.09 -13.29 23.30
CA THR A 62 11.05 -14.37 23.06
C THR A 62 11.77 -14.84 24.31
N ALA A 63 11.77 -14.08 25.41
CA ALA A 63 12.24 -14.52 26.72
C ALA A 63 11.45 -15.72 27.25
N HIS A 64 10.20 -15.89 26.84
CA HIS A 64 9.43 -17.11 27.07
C HIS A 64 9.64 -18.08 25.90
N THR A 65 10.37 -19.14 26.14
CA THR A 65 10.89 -20.07 25.12
C THR A 65 9.88 -21.10 24.56
N ALA A 66 8.61 -21.06 24.99
CA ALA A 66 7.56 -21.91 24.46
C ALA A 66 6.69 -21.14 23.45
N TYR A 67 6.61 -21.66 22.21
CA TYR A 67 5.84 -21.10 21.11
C TYR A 67 4.64 -21.98 20.73
N GLY A 68 3.96 -22.53 21.76
CA GLY A 68 2.77 -23.38 21.59
C GLY A 68 1.54 -22.58 21.14
N TYR A 69 0.41 -23.27 21.04
CA TYR A 69 -0.87 -22.63 20.71
C TYR A 69 -1.22 -21.53 21.72
N PHE A 70 -1.77 -20.42 21.21
CA PHE A 70 -2.15 -19.28 22.05
C PHE A 70 -3.46 -18.65 21.53
N ALA A 71 -4.10 -17.89 22.39
CA ALA A 71 -5.21 -17.01 22.00
C ALA A 71 -4.72 -15.54 21.95
N PRO A 72 -5.24 -14.71 21.05
CA PRO A 72 -4.94 -13.29 21.07
C PRO A 72 -5.29 -12.65 22.40
N ARG A 73 -4.40 -11.79 22.91
CA ARG A 73 -4.56 -11.08 24.18
C ARG A 73 -5.54 -9.92 24.04
N ALA A 74 -6.21 -9.54 25.11
CA ALA A 74 -7.07 -8.35 25.13
C ALA A 74 -6.32 -7.11 24.68
N GLU A 75 -5.05 -6.93 25.08
CA GLU A 75 -4.18 -5.80 24.72
C GLU A 75 -4.00 -5.65 23.20
N TYR A 76 -4.06 -6.74 22.43
CA TYR A 76 -4.02 -6.69 20.97
C TYR A 76 -5.24 -5.95 20.40
N PHE A 77 -6.43 -6.31 20.85
CA PHE A 77 -7.67 -5.67 20.42
C PHE A 77 -7.77 -4.23 20.94
N ASP A 78 -7.38 -4.00 22.19
CA ASP A 78 -7.38 -2.68 22.80
C ASP A 78 -6.42 -1.71 22.07
N ALA A 79 -5.26 -2.22 21.63
CA ALA A 79 -4.31 -1.44 20.84
C ALA A 79 -4.91 -1.01 19.50
N ILE A 80 -5.59 -1.94 18.78
CA ILE A 80 -6.26 -1.63 17.49
C ILE A 80 -7.39 -0.62 17.73
N ILE A 81 -8.26 -0.85 18.72
CA ILE A 81 -9.40 0.04 19.01
C ILE A 81 -8.92 1.45 19.34
N ARG A 82 -7.90 1.56 20.21
CA ARG A 82 -7.29 2.83 20.56
C ARG A 82 -6.70 3.52 19.34
N TRP A 83 -5.92 2.80 18.51
CA TRP A 83 -5.27 3.34 17.31
C TRP A 83 -6.30 3.94 16.35
N HIS A 84 -7.37 3.21 16.05
CA HIS A 84 -8.42 3.69 15.16
C HIS A 84 -9.19 4.89 15.72
N ARG A 85 -9.41 4.92 17.03
CA ARG A 85 -10.03 6.09 17.68
C ARG A 85 -9.13 7.32 17.59
N GLU A 86 -7.85 7.18 17.89
CA GLU A 86 -6.91 8.30 17.97
C GLU A 86 -6.50 8.82 16.58
N HIS A 87 -6.28 7.95 15.61
CA HIS A 87 -5.79 8.33 14.28
C HIS A 87 -6.89 8.51 13.23
N ASN A 88 -7.95 7.71 13.30
CA ASN A 88 -9.03 7.70 12.31
C ASN A 88 -10.36 8.28 12.85
N GLY A 89 -10.44 8.63 14.13
CA GLY A 89 -11.68 9.15 14.76
C GLY A 89 -12.82 8.13 14.79
N VAL A 90 -12.49 6.83 14.79
CA VAL A 90 -13.49 5.75 14.78
C VAL A 90 -13.99 5.50 16.20
N GLU A 91 -15.29 5.73 16.41
CA GLU A 91 -15.97 5.43 17.66
C GLU A 91 -16.79 4.12 17.56
N GLY A 92 -16.96 3.43 18.69
CA GLY A 92 -17.77 2.22 18.76
C GLY A 92 -17.17 0.98 18.12
N LEU A 93 -15.86 0.98 17.81
CA LEU A 93 -15.16 -0.23 17.42
C LEU A 93 -14.99 -1.14 18.64
N GLU A 94 -15.35 -2.40 18.48
CA GLU A 94 -15.25 -3.44 19.52
C GLU A 94 -14.45 -4.63 19.01
N SER A 95 -13.88 -5.43 19.91
CA SER A 95 -13.08 -6.62 19.55
C SER A 95 -13.82 -7.62 18.66
N ARG A 96 -15.14 -7.74 18.80
CA ARG A 96 -15.97 -8.62 17.95
C ARG A 96 -16.00 -8.20 16.48
N HIS A 97 -15.69 -6.94 16.16
CA HIS A 97 -15.63 -6.44 14.77
C HIS A 97 -14.27 -6.72 14.12
N ILE A 98 -13.26 -7.09 14.91
CA ILE A 98 -11.88 -7.29 14.46
C ILE A 98 -11.66 -8.77 14.15
N GLY A 99 -11.14 -9.05 12.96
CA GLY A 99 -10.71 -10.38 12.55
C GLY A 99 -9.23 -10.39 12.18
N TYR A 100 -8.52 -11.49 12.47
CA TYR A 100 -7.16 -11.67 11.98
C TYR A 100 -7.17 -12.13 10.52
N ALA A 101 -6.22 -11.67 9.73
CA ALA A 101 -5.93 -12.21 8.41
C ALA A 101 -4.41 -12.34 8.23
N ASN A 102 -4.00 -13.37 7.49
CA ASN A 102 -2.59 -13.63 7.21
C ASN A 102 -2.10 -12.76 6.03
N GLY A 103 -1.79 -11.51 6.31
CA GLY A 103 -1.53 -10.46 5.34
C GLY A 103 -2.82 -9.89 4.73
N VAL A 104 -2.78 -8.63 4.29
CA VAL A 104 -3.95 -7.95 3.71
C VAL A 104 -4.44 -8.65 2.45
N LEU A 105 -3.55 -9.11 1.56
CA LEU A 105 -3.96 -9.87 0.37
C LEU A 105 -4.67 -11.17 0.71
N GLY A 106 -4.23 -11.88 1.77
CA GLY A 106 -4.95 -13.06 2.29
C GLY A 106 -6.35 -12.71 2.75
N GLY A 107 -6.52 -11.56 3.43
CA GLY A 107 -7.83 -11.02 3.81
C GLY A 107 -8.70 -10.62 2.62
N VAL A 108 -8.12 -10.00 1.59
CA VAL A 108 -8.82 -9.65 0.34
C VAL A 108 -9.33 -10.90 -0.37
N VAL A 109 -8.50 -11.94 -0.47
CA VAL A 109 -8.91 -13.24 -1.06
C VAL A 109 -10.03 -13.89 -0.25
N ALA A 110 -9.92 -13.91 1.08
CA ALA A 110 -10.97 -14.46 1.95
C ALA A 110 -12.30 -13.69 1.79
N ALA A 111 -12.26 -12.36 1.69
CA ALA A 111 -13.44 -11.54 1.45
C ALA A 111 -14.05 -11.81 0.07
N ALA A 112 -13.22 -11.93 -0.97
CA ALA A 112 -13.70 -12.29 -2.31
C ALA A 112 -14.36 -13.68 -2.33
N ASN A 113 -13.80 -14.68 -1.63
CA ASN A 113 -14.38 -16.01 -1.52
C ASN A 113 -15.74 -16.01 -0.79
N VAL A 114 -15.96 -15.07 0.14
CA VAL A 114 -17.24 -14.89 0.85
C VAL A 114 -18.28 -14.19 -0.03
N LEU A 115 -17.85 -13.22 -0.83
CA LEU A 115 -18.73 -12.30 -1.58
C LEU A 115 -19.00 -12.74 -3.01
N CYS A 116 -18.12 -13.56 -3.60
CA CYS A 116 -18.14 -13.93 -5.01
C CYS A 116 -17.94 -15.44 -5.20
N SER A 117 -18.37 -15.95 -6.36
CA SER A 117 -18.02 -17.26 -6.88
C SER A 117 -16.87 -17.15 -7.89
N ARG A 118 -16.10 -18.23 -8.05
CA ARG A 118 -15.07 -18.29 -9.10
C ARG A 118 -15.69 -18.00 -10.46
N GLY A 119 -15.04 -17.13 -11.25
CA GLY A 119 -15.55 -16.64 -12.53
C GLY A 119 -16.38 -15.36 -12.43
N ASP A 120 -16.75 -14.90 -11.22
CA ASP A 120 -17.43 -13.62 -11.05
C ASP A 120 -16.48 -12.44 -11.35
N ASN A 121 -17.09 -11.32 -11.67
CA ASN A 121 -16.42 -10.07 -11.98
C ASN A 121 -16.29 -9.20 -10.72
N ILE A 122 -15.09 -8.71 -10.46
CA ILE A 122 -14.78 -7.80 -9.35
C ILE A 122 -14.30 -6.47 -9.92
N LEU A 123 -14.88 -5.35 -9.49
CA LEU A 123 -14.45 -4.01 -9.89
C LEU A 123 -13.17 -3.61 -9.18
N VAL A 124 -12.21 -3.07 -9.93
CA VAL A 124 -10.99 -2.43 -9.40
C VAL A 124 -10.76 -1.11 -10.12
N HIS A 125 -10.10 -0.16 -9.47
CA HIS A 125 -9.67 1.09 -10.11
C HIS A 125 -8.28 0.89 -10.77
N SER A 126 -8.08 1.46 -11.94
CA SER A 126 -6.81 1.38 -12.69
C SER A 126 -6.25 2.79 -12.94
N PRO A 127 -4.95 3.05 -12.73
CA PRO A 127 -3.91 2.09 -12.32
C PRO A 127 -4.26 1.37 -11.03
N THR A 128 -3.81 0.13 -10.87
CA THR A 128 -4.17 -0.72 -9.73
C THR A 128 -2.97 -1.41 -9.11
N TYR A 129 -3.10 -1.79 -7.84
CA TYR A 129 -2.05 -2.55 -7.18
C TYR A 129 -1.93 -3.97 -7.77
N VAL A 130 -0.73 -4.31 -8.22
CA VAL A 130 -0.40 -5.61 -8.83
C VAL A 130 -0.80 -6.81 -7.96
N GLY A 131 -0.77 -6.65 -6.63
CA GLY A 131 -1.19 -7.70 -5.69
C GLY A 131 -2.66 -8.10 -5.86
N PHE A 132 -3.56 -7.18 -6.21
CA PHE A 132 -4.96 -7.54 -6.48
C PHE A 132 -5.09 -8.34 -7.77
N THR A 133 -4.36 -7.92 -8.82
CA THR A 133 -4.39 -8.58 -10.12
C THR A 133 -3.95 -10.04 -10.00
N HIS A 134 -2.82 -10.30 -9.31
CA HIS A 134 -2.35 -11.66 -9.07
C HIS A 134 -3.24 -12.41 -8.08
N ALA A 135 -3.46 -11.85 -6.87
CA ALA A 135 -4.15 -12.59 -5.81
C ALA A 135 -5.60 -12.99 -6.20
N LEU A 136 -6.31 -12.16 -6.95
CA LEU A 136 -7.68 -12.45 -7.38
C LEU A 136 -7.74 -13.15 -8.75
N GLY A 137 -6.91 -12.72 -9.70
CA GLY A 137 -6.87 -13.31 -11.04
C GLY A 137 -6.40 -14.75 -11.04
N ASP A 138 -5.30 -15.06 -10.34
CA ASP A 138 -4.71 -16.39 -10.30
C ASP A 138 -5.65 -17.44 -9.65
N ILE A 139 -6.54 -17.00 -8.77
CA ILE A 139 -7.53 -17.89 -8.15
C ILE A 139 -8.85 -17.97 -8.91
N GLY A 140 -8.98 -17.25 -10.04
CA GLY A 140 -10.07 -17.41 -11.01
C GLY A 140 -11.20 -16.40 -10.90
N TYR A 141 -10.97 -15.20 -10.36
CA TYR A 141 -11.87 -14.05 -10.50
C TYR A 141 -11.50 -13.22 -11.73
N ASN A 142 -12.49 -12.55 -12.33
CA ASN A 142 -12.26 -11.60 -13.41
C ASN A 142 -12.19 -10.18 -12.86
N LEU A 143 -11.11 -9.46 -13.14
CA LEU A 143 -10.99 -8.06 -12.74
C LEU A 143 -11.52 -7.15 -13.84
N VAL A 144 -12.48 -6.30 -13.49
CA VAL A 144 -13.03 -5.27 -14.36
C VAL A 144 -12.47 -3.94 -13.91
N HIS A 145 -11.66 -3.33 -14.77
CA HIS A 145 -10.94 -2.10 -14.46
C HIS A 145 -11.78 -0.87 -14.77
N SER A 146 -12.00 0.01 -13.78
CA SER A 146 -12.50 1.36 -13.99
C SER A 146 -11.32 2.32 -13.91
N GLU A 147 -11.04 3.01 -15.02
CA GLU A 147 -9.86 3.85 -15.13
C GLU A 147 -10.03 5.15 -14.36
N LEU A 148 -9.03 5.46 -13.54
CA LEU A 148 -8.88 6.77 -12.95
C LEU A 148 -8.47 7.77 -14.01
N LYS A 149 -8.90 9.02 -13.85
CA LYS A 149 -8.56 10.12 -14.75
C LYS A 149 -7.89 11.25 -13.99
N LEU A 150 -6.90 11.88 -14.61
CA LEU A 150 -6.35 13.13 -14.08
C LEU A 150 -7.33 14.27 -14.39
N ASP A 151 -7.66 15.06 -13.36
CA ASP A 151 -8.41 16.31 -13.52
C ASP A 151 -7.48 17.45 -14.01
N GLU A 152 -8.05 18.64 -14.19
CA GLU A 152 -7.31 19.83 -14.67
C GLU A 152 -6.18 20.26 -13.72
N GLN A 153 -6.22 19.83 -12.47
CA GLN A 153 -5.19 20.08 -11.45
C GLN A 153 -4.16 18.95 -11.37
N GLY A 154 -4.26 17.92 -12.23
CA GLY A 154 -3.38 16.76 -12.22
C GLY A 154 -3.65 15.80 -11.07
N ILE A 155 -4.87 15.80 -10.51
CA ILE A 155 -5.29 14.92 -9.43
C ILE A 155 -6.04 13.72 -10.01
N TRP A 156 -5.67 12.51 -9.59
CA TRP A 156 -6.38 11.30 -9.98
C TRP A 156 -7.80 11.27 -9.40
N ARG A 157 -8.80 11.05 -10.26
CA ARG A 157 -10.22 11.01 -9.91
C ARG A 157 -10.87 9.71 -10.38
N MET A 158 -11.86 9.23 -9.62
CA MET A 158 -12.75 8.15 -10.06
C MET A 158 -13.69 8.64 -11.16
N ASP A 159 -13.91 7.83 -12.19
CA ASP A 159 -14.95 8.04 -13.19
C ASP A 159 -16.21 7.30 -12.77
N PHE A 160 -17.09 7.97 -12.04
CA PHE A 160 -18.31 7.37 -11.50
C PHE A 160 -19.28 6.89 -12.59
N ALA A 161 -19.29 7.54 -13.76
CA ALA A 161 -20.12 7.10 -14.88
C ALA A 161 -19.59 5.79 -15.49
N ASP A 162 -18.27 5.67 -15.63
CA ASP A 162 -17.62 4.43 -16.07
C ASP A 162 -17.80 3.31 -15.04
N MET A 163 -17.64 3.62 -13.75
CA MET A 163 -17.90 2.66 -12.67
C MET A 163 -19.32 2.09 -12.75
N GLU A 164 -20.35 2.96 -12.85
CA GLU A 164 -21.74 2.54 -12.92
C GLU A 164 -22.01 1.67 -14.16
N LYS A 165 -21.51 2.11 -15.31
CA LYS A 165 -21.62 1.37 -16.57
C LYS A 165 -21.03 -0.04 -16.42
N LYS A 166 -19.82 -0.16 -15.91
CA LYS A 166 -19.12 -1.44 -15.73
C LYS A 166 -19.81 -2.35 -14.71
N ILE A 167 -20.33 -1.79 -13.61
CA ILE A 167 -21.10 -2.54 -12.61
C ILE A 167 -22.32 -3.20 -13.26
N VAL A 168 -23.08 -2.43 -14.05
CA VAL A 168 -24.31 -2.91 -14.67
C VAL A 168 -24.02 -3.92 -15.80
N GLU A 169 -23.11 -3.57 -16.72
CA GLU A 169 -22.79 -4.41 -17.89
C GLU A 169 -22.16 -5.75 -17.50
N ASN A 170 -21.33 -5.75 -16.45
CA ASN A 170 -20.60 -6.94 -16.00
C ASN A 170 -21.24 -7.61 -14.77
N LYS A 171 -22.42 -7.17 -14.32
CA LYS A 171 -23.16 -7.74 -13.17
C LYS A 171 -22.27 -7.87 -11.93
N ILE A 172 -21.58 -6.81 -11.58
CA ILE A 172 -20.60 -6.79 -10.49
C ILE A 172 -21.32 -6.69 -9.14
N HIS A 173 -20.96 -7.56 -8.20
CA HIS A 173 -21.46 -7.58 -6.83
C HIS A 173 -20.37 -7.30 -5.78
N CYS A 174 -19.12 -7.16 -6.20
CA CYS A 174 -18.00 -6.90 -5.33
C CYS A 174 -17.01 -5.93 -5.98
N ALA A 175 -16.49 -5.00 -5.20
CA ALA A 175 -15.44 -4.08 -5.62
C ALA A 175 -14.27 -4.08 -4.62
N VAL A 176 -13.04 -3.95 -5.12
CA VAL A 176 -11.87 -3.64 -4.28
C VAL A 176 -11.63 -2.15 -4.33
N PHE A 177 -11.63 -1.52 -3.17
CA PHE A 177 -11.43 -0.08 -2.98
C PHE A 177 -10.14 0.17 -2.20
N CYS A 178 -9.10 0.67 -2.88
CA CYS A 178 -7.79 0.96 -2.28
C CYS A 178 -7.77 2.40 -1.75
N SER A 179 -7.62 2.59 -0.45
CA SER A 179 -7.71 3.89 0.22
C SER A 179 -6.73 4.01 1.41
N PRO A 180 -5.66 4.81 1.31
CA PRO A 180 -5.11 5.51 0.14
C PRO A 180 -4.75 4.61 -1.03
N HIS A 181 -4.81 5.18 -2.23
CA HIS A 181 -4.67 4.42 -3.46
C HIS A 181 -3.21 4.22 -3.87
N ASN A 182 -2.82 2.98 -4.08
CA ASN A 182 -1.53 2.58 -4.65
C ASN A 182 -1.74 2.04 -6.08
N PRO A 183 -1.04 2.57 -7.11
CA PRO A 183 0.25 3.28 -7.03
C PRO A 183 0.15 4.81 -7.00
N CYS A 184 -1.02 5.41 -7.21
CA CYS A 184 -1.16 6.85 -7.46
C CYS A 184 -0.97 7.73 -6.22
N GLY A 185 -0.91 7.16 -5.01
CA GLY A 185 -0.79 7.93 -3.77
C GLY A 185 -2.01 8.82 -3.47
N ARG A 186 -3.17 8.52 -4.06
CA ARG A 186 -4.37 9.33 -3.89
C ARG A 186 -5.01 9.08 -2.51
N VAL A 187 -5.27 10.14 -1.75
CA VAL A 187 -6.11 10.13 -0.55
C VAL A 187 -7.50 10.65 -0.95
N TRP A 188 -8.49 9.76 -0.94
CA TRP A 188 -9.82 10.10 -1.41
C TRP A 188 -10.49 11.14 -0.50
N GLU A 189 -11.11 12.14 -1.10
CA GLU A 189 -11.90 13.14 -0.39
C GLU A 189 -13.24 12.53 0.06
N LYS A 190 -13.84 13.07 1.10
CA LYS A 190 -15.07 12.53 1.68
C LYS A 190 -16.17 12.37 0.63
N TRP A 191 -16.37 13.37 -0.21
CA TRP A 191 -17.40 13.35 -1.25
C TRP A 191 -17.16 12.25 -2.30
N GLU A 192 -15.90 11.93 -2.61
CA GLU A 192 -15.57 10.85 -3.55
C GLU A 192 -15.93 9.49 -2.96
N ILE A 193 -15.60 9.29 -1.68
CA ILE A 193 -15.95 8.04 -0.97
C ILE A 193 -17.47 7.93 -0.84
N GLU A 194 -18.16 9.02 -0.45
CA GLU A 194 -19.62 9.05 -0.33
C GLU A 194 -20.29 8.71 -1.68
N GLN A 195 -19.83 9.30 -2.78
CA GLN A 195 -20.38 9.05 -4.10
C GLN A 195 -20.12 7.61 -4.57
N ALA A 196 -18.93 7.06 -4.33
CA ALA A 196 -18.61 5.66 -4.63
C ALA A 196 -19.52 4.72 -3.83
N MET A 197 -19.67 4.97 -2.52
CA MET A 197 -20.48 4.11 -1.65
C MET A 197 -21.99 4.19 -1.97
N GLU A 198 -22.52 5.35 -2.35
CA GLU A 198 -23.90 5.45 -2.84
C GLU A 198 -24.10 4.69 -4.16
N LEU A 199 -23.13 4.71 -5.05
CA LEU A 199 -23.15 3.92 -6.27
C LEU A 199 -23.14 2.41 -5.97
N TYR A 200 -22.28 1.96 -5.06
CA TYR A 200 -22.22 0.56 -4.63
C TYR A 200 -23.52 0.14 -3.93
N LYS A 201 -24.10 0.99 -3.11
CA LYS A 201 -25.40 0.76 -2.48
C LYS A 201 -26.52 0.61 -3.52
N LYS A 202 -26.56 1.51 -4.51
CA LYS A 202 -27.57 1.50 -5.58
C LYS A 202 -27.62 0.18 -6.34
N HIS A 203 -26.48 -0.46 -6.53
CA HIS A 203 -26.33 -1.68 -7.31
C HIS A 203 -26.03 -2.92 -6.46
N ASP A 204 -26.19 -2.84 -5.14
CA ASP A 204 -25.95 -3.92 -4.18
C ASP A 204 -24.56 -4.55 -4.30
N VAL A 205 -23.53 -3.71 -4.41
CA VAL A 205 -22.13 -4.10 -4.49
C VAL A 205 -21.50 -4.06 -3.10
N PHE A 206 -20.94 -5.16 -2.63
CA PHE A 206 -20.10 -5.19 -1.43
C PHE A 206 -18.72 -4.64 -1.72
N VAL A 207 -18.05 -4.12 -0.68
CA VAL A 207 -16.75 -3.47 -0.82
C VAL A 207 -15.69 -4.15 0.02
N ILE A 208 -14.57 -4.48 -0.59
CA ILE A 208 -13.34 -4.86 0.08
C ILE A 208 -12.44 -3.62 0.08
N SER A 209 -12.33 -2.95 1.24
CA SER A 209 -11.52 -1.73 1.35
C SER A 209 -10.13 -2.09 1.84
N ASP A 210 -9.12 -1.94 0.98
CA ASP A 210 -7.72 -2.06 1.38
C ASP A 210 -7.23 -0.71 1.91
N GLU A 211 -7.12 -0.60 3.22
CA GLU A 211 -6.70 0.60 3.94
C GLU A 211 -5.32 0.44 4.60
N ILE A 212 -4.48 -0.44 4.05
CA ILE A 212 -3.12 -0.72 4.58
C ILE A 212 -2.22 0.53 4.63
N TRP A 213 -2.53 1.56 3.82
CA TRP A 213 -1.80 2.81 3.75
C TRP A 213 -2.40 3.94 4.60
N SER A 214 -3.45 3.66 5.37
CA SER A 214 -4.25 4.66 6.10
C SER A 214 -3.46 5.58 7.03
N ASP A 215 -2.35 5.10 7.57
CA ASP A 215 -1.49 5.89 8.46
C ASP A 215 -0.45 6.75 7.70
N LEU A 216 -0.16 6.42 6.44
CA LEU A 216 0.88 7.08 5.65
C LEU A 216 0.28 8.21 4.80
N ILE A 217 -0.18 9.23 5.48
CA ILE A 217 -0.82 10.42 4.90
C ILE A 217 0.14 11.59 4.98
N LEU A 218 0.33 12.27 3.84
CA LEU A 218 1.24 13.41 3.77
C LEU A 218 0.60 14.69 4.34
N GLU A 219 1.43 15.68 4.64
CA GLU A 219 0.99 16.93 5.23
C GLU A 219 -0.12 17.61 4.39
N GLY A 220 -1.14 18.11 5.09
CA GLY A 220 -2.29 18.78 4.48
C GLY A 220 -3.44 17.85 4.08
N TYR A 221 -3.28 16.52 4.19
CA TYR A 221 -4.32 15.54 3.86
C TYR A 221 -4.76 14.76 5.09
N LYS A 222 -5.92 14.10 4.99
CA LYS A 222 -6.47 13.28 6.06
C LYS A 222 -7.13 12.03 5.47
N HIS A 223 -6.77 10.87 6.00
CA HIS A 223 -7.48 9.63 5.70
C HIS A 223 -8.89 9.64 6.27
N ILE A 224 -9.83 9.12 5.49
CA ILE A 224 -11.22 8.91 5.90
C ILE A 224 -11.51 7.43 5.68
N PRO A 225 -11.74 6.65 6.76
CA PRO A 225 -12.11 5.25 6.63
C PRO A 225 -13.37 5.09 5.77
N THR A 226 -13.35 4.20 4.79
CA THR A 226 -14.47 3.95 3.88
C THR A 226 -15.76 3.64 4.64
N GLN A 227 -15.64 2.93 5.77
CA GLN A 227 -16.76 2.55 6.64
C GLN A 227 -17.37 3.73 7.41
N SER A 228 -16.71 4.90 7.45
CA SER A 228 -17.15 6.02 8.27
C SER A 228 -18.11 6.98 7.58
N VAL A 229 -18.29 6.88 6.26
CA VAL A 229 -19.04 7.88 5.50
C VAL A 229 -20.57 7.70 5.58
N SER A 230 -21.06 6.50 5.85
CA SER A 230 -22.49 6.24 6.09
C SER A 230 -22.70 4.91 6.82
N GLU A 231 -23.89 4.71 7.40
CA GLU A 231 -24.24 3.42 8.02
C GLU A 231 -24.28 2.28 6.98
N ASP A 232 -24.74 2.56 5.76
CA ASP A 232 -24.73 1.57 4.69
C ASP A 232 -23.29 1.20 4.29
N ALA A 233 -22.40 2.18 4.14
CA ALA A 233 -20.97 1.94 3.88
C ALA A 233 -20.34 1.07 4.97
N LYS A 234 -20.65 1.36 6.24
CA LYS A 234 -20.20 0.58 7.39
C LYS A 234 -20.62 -0.89 7.31
N MET A 235 -21.86 -1.16 6.88
CA MET A 235 -22.43 -2.49 6.87
C MET A 235 -22.09 -3.32 5.63
N ARG A 236 -21.72 -2.69 4.50
CA ARG A 236 -21.37 -3.40 3.26
C ARG A 236 -19.87 -3.57 3.03
N THR A 237 -19.02 -3.04 3.93
CA THR A 237 -17.57 -3.01 3.72
C THR A 237 -16.84 -3.98 4.64
N VAL A 238 -15.92 -4.76 4.06
CA VAL A 238 -14.83 -5.45 4.75
C VAL A 238 -13.58 -4.59 4.60
N ALA A 239 -13.14 -3.94 5.68
CA ALA A 239 -11.95 -3.10 5.65
C ALA A 239 -10.73 -3.86 6.17
N MET A 240 -9.60 -3.75 5.45
CA MET A 240 -8.34 -4.42 5.74
C MET A 240 -7.27 -3.43 6.18
N TYR A 241 -6.58 -3.76 7.27
CA TYR A 241 -5.54 -2.93 7.86
C TYR A 241 -4.33 -3.78 8.28
N ALA A 242 -3.17 -3.16 8.34
CA ALA A 242 -1.97 -3.78 8.90
C ALA A 242 -0.94 -2.73 9.33
N PRO A 243 -0.14 -2.99 10.37
CA PRO A 243 0.97 -2.12 10.73
C PRO A 243 2.17 -2.26 9.78
N SER A 244 2.10 -3.19 8.80
CA SER A 244 3.24 -3.58 7.98
C SER A 244 3.80 -2.46 7.10
N LYS A 245 2.96 -1.60 6.54
CA LYS A 245 3.41 -0.44 5.75
C LYS A 245 3.83 0.72 6.62
N THR A 246 3.08 0.97 7.69
CA THR A 246 3.34 2.06 8.63
C THR A 246 4.66 1.88 9.36
N PHE A 247 4.99 0.66 9.80
CA PHE A 247 6.13 0.38 10.68
C PHE A 247 7.17 -0.58 10.07
N ASN A 248 7.12 -0.80 8.76
CA ASN A 248 8.08 -1.69 8.06
C ASN A 248 8.08 -3.14 8.57
N LEU A 249 6.90 -3.74 8.76
CA LEU A 249 6.71 -5.06 9.36
C LEU A 249 6.22 -6.13 8.38
N ALA A 250 6.43 -5.95 7.08
CA ALA A 250 5.92 -6.89 6.07
C ALA A 250 6.39 -8.34 6.30
N GLY A 251 7.63 -8.52 6.75
CA GLY A 251 8.19 -9.84 7.06
C GLY A 251 7.52 -10.58 8.23
N LEU A 252 6.73 -9.91 9.05
CA LEU A 252 5.99 -10.52 10.16
C LEU A 252 4.58 -10.98 9.77
N VAL A 253 4.11 -10.65 8.57
CA VAL A 253 2.85 -11.14 7.97
C VAL A 253 1.64 -11.02 8.88
N GLY A 254 1.45 -9.87 9.56
CA GLY A 254 0.30 -9.60 10.43
C GLY A 254 -0.65 -8.58 9.79
N SER A 255 -1.97 -8.89 9.76
CA SER A 255 -3.01 -7.95 9.37
C SER A 255 -4.32 -8.24 10.09
N TYR A 256 -5.25 -7.30 10.00
CA TYR A 256 -6.58 -7.50 10.58
C TYR A 256 -7.65 -6.87 9.68
N SER A 257 -8.86 -7.42 9.77
CA SER A 257 -10.05 -6.86 9.17
C SER A 257 -10.93 -6.17 10.21
N ILE A 258 -11.66 -5.15 9.79
CA ILE A 258 -12.76 -4.55 10.56
C ILE A 258 -14.06 -4.80 9.78
N VAL A 259 -15.01 -5.49 10.40
CA VAL A 259 -16.28 -5.86 9.79
C VAL A 259 -17.40 -5.65 10.81
N TYR A 260 -18.26 -4.66 10.59
CA TYR A 260 -19.35 -4.33 11.51
C TYR A 260 -20.61 -5.19 11.28
N ASN A 261 -20.85 -5.62 10.05
CA ASN A 261 -21.94 -6.52 9.70
C ASN A 261 -21.69 -7.92 10.28
N SER A 262 -22.48 -8.33 11.25
CA SER A 262 -22.26 -9.58 11.97
C SER A 262 -22.40 -10.83 11.07
N TRP A 263 -23.29 -10.80 10.06
CA TRP A 263 -23.40 -11.89 9.10
C TRP A 263 -22.13 -12.01 8.26
N LEU A 264 -21.64 -10.88 7.75
CA LEU A 264 -20.42 -10.83 6.95
C LEU A 264 -19.19 -11.23 7.78
N LYS A 265 -19.12 -10.77 9.03
CA LYS A 265 -18.05 -11.14 9.98
C LYS A 265 -18.02 -12.65 10.24
N ASP A 266 -19.18 -13.28 10.51
CA ASP A 266 -19.28 -14.73 10.71
C ASP A 266 -18.82 -15.51 9.47
N ARG A 267 -19.15 -15.04 8.26
CA ARG A 267 -18.70 -15.66 7.01
C ARG A 267 -17.20 -15.51 6.81
N MET A 268 -16.65 -14.34 7.09
CA MET A 268 -15.19 -14.08 7.02
C MET A 268 -14.43 -15.00 7.98
N ASP A 269 -14.88 -15.10 9.23
CA ASP A 269 -14.22 -15.95 10.24
C ASP A 269 -14.24 -17.44 9.84
N LYS A 270 -15.35 -17.91 9.26
CA LYS A 270 -15.46 -19.29 8.74
C LYS A 270 -14.55 -19.53 7.55
N GLU A 271 -14.52 -18.61 6.59
CA GLU A 271 -13.65 -18.73 5.40
C GLU A 271 -12.18 -18.80 5.80
N ILE A 272 -11.73 -17.91 6.68
CA ILE A 272 -10.35 -17.88 7.18
C ILE A 272 -10.00 -19.13 7.97
N ALA A 273 -10.95 -19.67 8.76
CA ALA A 273 -10.76 -20.91 9.50
C ALA A 273 -10.68 -22.13 8.56
N LEU A 274 -11.53 -22.20 7.54
CA LEU A 274 -11.52 -23.29 6.55
C LEU A 274 -10.25 -23.27 5.69
N SER A 275 -9.74 -22.10 5.38
CA SER A 275 -8.49 -21.91 4.63
C SER A 275 -7.24 -22.11 5.51
N HIS A 276 -7.40 -22.38 6.79
CA HIS A 276 -6.31 -22.50 7.77
C HIS A 276 -5.36 -21.29 7.85
N THR A 277 -5.88 -20.10 7.54
CA THR A 277 -5.14 -18.82 7.60
C THR A 277 -5.48 -17.99 8.83
N ASN A 278 -6.18 -18.57 9.80
CA ASN A 278 -6.60 -17.95 11.05
C ASN A 278 -5.54 -18.05 12.19
N ALA A 279 -4.47 -18.79 11.97
CA ALA A 279 -3.42 -18.93 12.98
C ALA A 279 -2.48 -17.72 12.95
N MET A 280 -2.68 -16.82 13.92
CA MET A 280 -1.82 -15.64 14.09
C MET A 280 -0.40 -16.08 14.49
N ASN A 281 0.60 -15.39 13.95
CA ASN A 281 1.98 -15.48 14.45
C ASN A 281 2.09 -14.70 15.76
N VAL A 282 2.57 -15.36 16.82
CA VAL A 282 2.66 -14.73 18.13
C VAL A 282 3.56 -13.49 18.15
N LEU A 283 4.65 -13.47 17.37
CA LEU A 283 5.55 -12.32 17.30
C LEU A 283 4.90 -11.15 16.57
N SER A 284 4.05 -11.42 15.57
CA SER A 284 3.26 -10.38 14.87
C SER A 284 2.28 -9.69 15.83
N MET A 285 1.66 -10.44 16.75
CA MET A 285 0.78 -9.88 17.78
C MET A 285 1.55 -8.90 18.68
N TYR A 286 2.71 -9.31 19.17
CA TYR A 286 3.55 -8.45 20.03
C TYR A 286 4.11 -7.26 19.28
N ALA A 287 4.48 -7.44 18.02
CA ALA A 287 4.91 -6.34 17.15
C ALA A 287 3.83 -5.27 16.98
N LEU A 288 2.57 -5.68 16.73
CA LEU A 288 1.44 -4.73 16.64
C LEU A 288 1.20 -4.01 17.97
N ILE A 289 1.22 -4.72 19.10
CA ILE A 289 1.09 -4.11 20.42
C ILE A 289 2.21 -3.09 20.66
N GLY A 290 3.45 -3.42 20.26
CA GLY A 290 4.59 -2.52 20.34
C GLY A 290 4.46 -1.30 19.43
N ALA A 291 3.96 -1.50 18.19
CA ALA A 291 3.76 -0.47 17.18
C ALA A 291 2.72 0.57 17.61
N TYR A 292 1.62 0.12 18.17
CA TYR A 292 0.48 0.98 18.54
C TYR A 292 0.59 1.58 19.94
N LYS A 293 1.79 1.64 20.52
CA LYS A 293 2.08 2.43 21.73
C LYS A 293 2.15 3.92 21.41
N PRO A 294 2.06 4.81 22.41
CA PRO A 294 2.20 6.26 22.21
C PRO A 294 3.48 6.66 21.46
N GLU A 295 4.60 5.96 21.69
CA GLU A 295 5.86 6.17 20.98
C GLU A 295 5.73 5.89 19.47
N GLY A 296 4.87 4.96 19.09
CA GLY A 296 4.55 4.69 17.69
C GLY A 296 3.86 5.86 17.00
N THR A 297 2.99 6.58 17.71
CA THR A 297 2.36 7.82 17.20
C THR A 297 3.42 8.89 16.93
N VAL A 298 4.33 9.15 17.88
CA VAL A 298 5.40 10.13 17.71
C VAL A 298 6.32 9.76 16.53
N TRP A 299 6.70 8.49 16.44
CA TRP A 299 7.52 7.98 15.33
C TRP A 299 6.83 8.17 13.97
N LEU A 300 5.53 7.89 13.90
CA LEU A 300 4.73 8.04 12.69
C LEU A 300 4.61 9.51 12.26
N GLU A 301 4.42 10.42 13.20
CA GLU A 301 4.35 11.86 12.92
C GLU A 301 5.68 12.36 12.32
N GLU A 302 6.81 12.01 12.92
CA GLU A 302 8.14 12.35 12.39
C GLU A 302 8.40 11.70 11.01
N LEU A 303 7.98 10.44 10.81
CA LEU A 303 8.05 9.77 9.51
C LEU A 303 7.24 10.52 8.43
N ARG A 304 6.02 10.97 8.76
CA ARG A 304 5.18 11.73 7.81
C ARG A 304 5.83 13.04 7.37
N GLU A 305 6.50 13.74 8.29
CA GLU A 305 7.29 14.96 7.96
C GLU A 305 8.40 14.62 6.97
N VAL A 306 9.17 13.56 7.23
CA VAL A 306 10.25 13.10 6.35
C VAL A 306 9.71 12.70 4.97
N LEU A 307 8.65 11.89 4.92
CA LEU A 307 8.04 11.46 3.67
C LEU A 307 7.47 12.63 2.87
N THR A 308 6.85 13.61 3.54
CA THR A 308 6.37 14.85 2.90
C THR A 308 7.53 15.63 2.28
N GLY A 309 8.64 15.76 3.00
CA GLY A 309 9.86 16.39 2.48
C GLY A 309 10.44 15.67 1.27
N ASN A 310 10.50 14.33 1.32
CA ASN A 310 10.99 13.49 0.24
C ASN A 310 10.12 13.60 -1.02
N VAL A 311 8.79 13.57 -0.85
CA VAL A 311 7.83 13.73 -1.96
C VAL A 311 7.93 15.12 -2.56
N ASN A 312 8.02 16.18 -1.75
CA ASN A 312 8.18 17.53 -2.24
C ASN A 312 9.45 17.67 -3.07
N PHE A 313 10.59 17.20 -2.54
CA PHE A 313 11.85 17.19 -3.26
C PHE A 313 11.73 16.48 -4.62
N ALA A 314 11.22 15.25 -4.61
CA ALA A 314 11.16 14.43 -5.82
C ALA A 314 10.23 15.02 -6.89
N CYS A 315 9.04 15.51 -6.51
CA CYS A 315 8.12 16.15 -7.46
C CYS A 315 8.70 17.44 -8.03
N ASP A 316 9.29 18.29 -7.18
CA ASP A 316 9.95 19.52 -7.60
C ASP A 316 11.15 19.27 -8.54
N TYR A 317 11.90 18.19 -8.28
CA TYR A 317 13.04 17.82 -9.10
C TYR A 317 12.59 17.35 -10.48
N ILE A 318 11.56 16.48 -10.55
CA ILE A 318 10.97 16.01 -11.82
C ILE A 318 10.50 17.22 -12.63
N GLU A 319 9.70 18.10 -12.04
CA GLU A 319 9.15 19.27 -12.74
C GLU A 319 10.23 20.20 -13.30
N LYS A 320 11.34 20.38 -12.58
CA LYS A 320 12.39 21.32 -12.96
C LYS A 320 13.44 20.75 -13.90
N HIS A 321 13.70 19.43 -13.83
CA HIS A 321 14.87 18.82 -14.48
C HIS A 321 14.52 17.75 -15.52
N PHE A 322 13.34 17.10 -15.46
CA PHE A 322 13.01 16.00 -16.35
C PHE A 322 11.96 16.40 -17.38
N GLU A 323 12.40 17.13 -18.44
CA GLU A 323 11.48 17.60 -19.49
C GLU A 323 10.73 16.44 -20.17
N GLY A 324 9.41 16.44 -20.12
CA GLY A 324 8.57 15.38 -20.69
C GLY A 324 8.28 14.22 -19.75
N VAL A 325 8.78 14.27 -18.51
CA VAL A 325 8.40 13.35 -17.42
C VAL A 325 7.44 14.08 -16.48
N THR A 326 6.34 13.43 -16.08
CA THR A 326 5.34 14.04 -15.21
C THR A 326 4.96 13.11 -14.05
N VAL A 327 4.46 13.70 -12.99
CA VAL A 327 3.95 12.97 -11.83
C VAL A 327 2.77 13.71 -11.21
N SER A 328 1.68 12.98 -10.93
CA SER A 328 0.66 13.49 -10.02
C SER A 328 1.22 13.40 -8.59
N LYS A 329 1.32 14.54 -7.91
CA LYS A 329 1.89 14.59 -6.56
C LYS A 329 1.05 13.73 -5.60
N PRO A 330 1.63 12.71 -4.98
CA PRO A 330 0.90 11.85 -4.05
C PRO A 330 0.49 12.63 -2.79
N GLN A 331 -0.61 12.22 -2.22
CA GLN A 331 -1.23 12.79 -1.01
C GLN A 331 -1.06 11.85 0.19
N GLY A 332 -0.72 10.61 -0.08
CA GLY A 332 -0.44 9.56 0.87
C GLY A 332 0.44 8.50 0.24
N THR A 333 0.79 7.49 1.02
CA THR A 333 1.82 6.49 0.72
C THR A 333 3.22 7.10 0.69
N TYR A 334 4.22 6.33 0.32
CA TYR A 334 5.57 6.79 -0.01
C TYR A 334 5.96 6.43 -1.45
N MET A 335 4.94 6.30 -2.33
CA MET A 335 5.14 5.90 -3.72
C MET A 335 4.92 7.08 -4.66
N LEU A 336 5.80 7.24 -5.65
CA LEU A 336 5.56 8.02 -6.83
C LEU A 336 5.16 7.11 -7.98
N PHE A 337 4.21 7.55 -8.79
CA PHE A 337 3.83 6.91 -10.04
C PHE A 337 4.12 7.87 -11.18
N VAL A 338 5.28 7.69 -11.82
CA VAL A 338 5.91 8.65 -12.72
C VAL A 338 5.58 8.28 -14.17
N ASP A 339 5.02 9.20 -14.92
CA ASP A 339 4.71 9.06 -16.33
C ASP A 339 5.88 9.54 -17.21
N CYS A 340 6.42 8.63 -18.00
CA CYS A 340 7.52 8.88 -18.94
C CYS A 340 7.05 8.97 -20.41
N SER A 341 5.73 8.99 -20.68
CA SER A 341 5.18 8.87 -22.04
C SER A 341 5.71 9.94 -22.98
N SER A 342 5.62 11.22 -22.60
CA SER A 342 6.05 12.33 -23.45
C SER A 342 7.57 12.38 -23.65
N TRP A 343 8.33 11.99 -22.61
CA TRP A 343 9.78 11.86 -22.73
C TRP A 343 10.16 10.75 -23.72
N CYS A 344 9.54 9.57 -23.59
CA CYS A 344 9.76 8.44 -24.48
C CYS A 344 9.43 8.80 -25.94
N GLU A 345 8.28 9.44 -26.18
CA GLU A 345 7.88 9.88 -27.52
C GLU A 345 8.88 10.87 -28.12
N LYS A 346 9.27 11.89 -27.36
CA LYS A 346 10.23 12.94 -27.81
C LYS A 346 11.60 12.35 -28.15
N HIS A 347 12.07 11.33 -27.46
CA HIS A 347 13.40 10.75 -27.65
C HIS A 347 13.40 9.45 -28.47
N GLY A 348 12.24 9.00 -28.95
CA GLY A 348 12.11 7.73 -29.71
C GLY A 348 12.53 6.52 -28.85
N LYS A 349 12.26 6.56 -27.54
CA LYS A 349 12.59 5.53 -26.57
C LYS A 349 11.34 4.78 -26.10
N THR A 350 11.54 3.62 -25.53
CA THR A 350 10.50 2.80 -24.92
C THR A 350 10.63 2.83 -23.40
N MET A 351 9.61 2.33 -22.68
CA MET A 351 9.71 2.14 -21.23
C MET A 351 10.80 1.14 -20.85
N ASP A 352 11.07 0.15 -21.70
CA ASP A 352 12.18 -0.80 -21.47
C ASP A 352 13.55 -0.09 -21.53
N ASP A 353 13.73 0.88 -22.42
CA ASP A 353 14.95 1.69 -22.48
C ASP A 353 15.13 2.52 -21.20
N VAL A 354 14.05 3.11 -20.69
CA VAL A 354 14.09 3.90 -19.44
C VAL A 354 14.44 3.00 -18.26
N LEU A 355 13.77 1.85 -18.12
CA LEU A 355 14.03 0.91 -17.01
C LEU A 355 15.46 0.38 -17.06
N ALA A 356 15.94 -0.01 -18.25
CA ALA A 356 17.33 -0.47 -18.42
C ALA A 356 18.33 0.61 -18.02
N ALA A 357 18.12 1.86 -18.42
CA ALA A 357 18.99 2.98 -18.07
C ALA A 357 18.96 3.25 -16.53
N CYS A 358 17.78 3.16 -15.88
CA CYS A 358 17.67 3.28 -14.44
C CYS A 358 18.47 2.18 -13.72
N TYR A 359 18.35 0.93 -14.18
CA TYR A 359 19.06 -0.21 -13.58
C TYR A 359 20.58 -0.13 -13.81
N ASP A 360 21.01 0.31 -14.99
CA ASP A 360 22.43 0.53 -15.32
C ASP A 360 23.14 1.44 -14.29
N VAL A 361 22.42 2.46 -13.78
CA VAL A 361 22.95 3.40 -12.78
C VAL A 361 22.54 3.05 -11.34
N GLY A 362 22.02 1.85 -11.13
CA GLY A 362 21.67 1.31 -9.82
C GLY A 362 20.37 1.84 -9.22
N VAL A 363 19.59 2.66 -9.93
CA VAL A 363 18.29 3.13 -9.43
C VAL A 363 17.25 2.06 -9.72
N ALA A 364 16.99 1.20 -8.72
CA ALA A 364 16.08 0.07 -8.84
C ALA A 364 14.62 0.55 -8.66
N VAL A 365 13.97 0.90 -9.77
CA VAL A 365 12.54 1.30 -9.82
C VAL A 365 11.67 0.10 -10.23
N GLN A 366 10.35 0.20 -9.99
CA GLN A 366 9.41 -0.83 -10.42
C GLN A 366 8.71 -0.44 -11.72
N ASP A 367 8.60 -1.42 -12.63
CA ASP A 367 7.86 -1.28 -13.89
C ASP A 367 6.38 -0.97 -13.62
N GLY A 368 5.93 0.19 -14.11
CA GLY A 368 4.56 0.68 -13.91
C GLY A 368 3.52 -0.08 -14.73
N ARG A 369 3.93 -0.85 -15.75
CA ARG A 369 3.03 -1.66 -16.57
C ARG A 369 2.35 -2.75 -15.76
N HIS A 370 3.00 -3.25 -14.70
CA HIS A 370 2.38 -4.18 -13.74
C HIS A 370 1.22 -3.55 -12.96
N PHE A 371 1.15 -2.23 -12.91
CA PHE A 371 0.06 -1.45 -12.30
C PHE A 371 -0.92 -0.89 -13.32
N HIS A 372 -0.85 -1.32 -14.58
CA HIS A 372 -1.63 -0.80 -15.72
C HIS A 372 -1.27 0.63 -16.14
N GLY A 373 -0.05 1.09 -15.86
CA GLY A 373 0.49 2.34 -16.38
C GLY A 373 1.38 2.06 -17.58
N ALA A 374 0.91 2.30 -18.81
CA ALA A 374 1.55 1.87 -20.06
C ALA A 374 3.02 2.34 -20.20
N CYS A 375 3.32 3.57 -19.77
CA CYS A 375 4.67 4.15 -19.82
C CYS A 375 5.03 4.82 -18.49
N HIS A 376 4.80 4.08 -17.39
CA HIS A 376 5.05 4.58 -16.04
C HIS A 376 6.11 3.75 -15.31
N MET A 377 6.75 4.35 -14.32
CA MET A 377 7.52 3.66 -13.29
C MET A 377 6.98 4.03 -11.92
N ARG A 378 7.05 3.09 -10.96
CA ARG A 378 6.74 3.35 -9.57
C ARG A 378 8.03 3.43 -8.75
N MET A 379 8.17 4.49 -7.96
CA MET A 379 9.33 4.74 -7.11
C MET A 379 8.94 4.80 -5.65
N ASN A 380 9.73 4.15 -4.80
CA ASN A 380 9.62 4.21 -3.35
C ASN A 380 10.52 5.34 -2.80
N LEU A 381 9.95 6.24 -2.00
CA LEU A 381 10.65 7.37 -1.39
C LEU A 381 10.89 7.21 0.12
N ALA A 382 10.65 6.03 0.71
CA ALA A 382 10.87 5.76 2.13
C ALA A 382 12.35 5.44 2.42
N SER A 383 13.21 6.41 2.17
CA SER A 383 14.68 6.34 2.37
C SER A 383 15.19 7.70 2.84
N PRO A 384 16.37 7.79 3.49
CA PRO A 384 16.99 9.06 3.81
C PRO A 384 17.08 9.99 2.60
N LEU A 385 16.80 11.28 2.78
CA LEU A 385 16.75 12.26 1.70
C LEU A 385 18.04 12.29 0.87
N SER A 386 19.20 12.14 1.52
CA SER A 386 20.51 12.08 0.82
C SER A 386 20.56 10.97 -0.22
N ARG A 387 19.94 9.81 0.08
CA ARG A 387 19.91 8.67 -0.85
C ARG A 387 18.94 8.89 -2.00
N ILE A 388 17.84 9.59 -1.72
CA ILE A 388 16.88 10.00 -2.78
C ILE A 388 17.53 11.04 -3.69
N GLN A 389 18.23 12.03 -3.13
CA GLN A 389 18.97 13.02 -3.92
C GLN A 389 19.98 12.36 -4.85
N GLU A 390 20.75 11.42 -4.34
CA GLU A 390 21.69 10.65 -5.17
C GLU A 390 20.99 9.89 -6.31
N ALA A 391 19.84 9.26 -6.03
CA ALA A 391 19.07 8.58 -7.06
C ALA A 391 18.62 9.55 -8.16
N PHE A 392 18.11 10.70 -7.78
CA PHE A 392 17.64 11.72 -8.72
C PHE A 392 18.79 12.35 -9.52
N ASP A 393 19.95 12.58 -8.92
CA ASP A 393 21.17 13.04 -9.62
C ASP A 393 21.66 12.02 -10.65
N ARG A 394 21.57 10.70 -10.34
CA ARG A 394 21.89 9.63 -11.28
C ARG A 394 20.86 9.59 -12.45
N LEU A 395 19.57 9.71 -12.15
CA LEU A 395 18.52 9.75 -13.17
C LEU A 395 18.67 10.97 -14.08
N ASP A 396 18.96 12.12 -13.51
CA ASP A 396 19.20 13.36 -14.26
C ASP A 396 20.35 13.18 -15.25
N LYS A 397 21.52 12.83 -14.73
CA LYS A 397 22.76 12.78 -15.50
C LYS A 397 22.82 11.67 -16.54
N TYR A 398 22.21 10.52 -16.26
CA TYR A 398 22.45 9.31 -17.05
C TYR A 398 21.20 8.69 -17.70
N VAL A 399 20.01 9.22 -17.39
CA VAL A 399 18.76 8.68 -17.93
C VAL A 399 18.00 9.75 -18.72
N PHE A 400 17.57 10.84 -18.05
CA PHE A 400 16.66 11.81 -18.64
C PHE A 400 17.35 12.95 -19.40
N ASN A 401 18.59 13.30 -19.05
CA ASN A 401 19.38 14.35 -19.70
C ASN A 401 20.73 13.83 -20.24
N ALA A 402 20.82 12.52 -20.51
CA ALA A 402 22.00 11.85 -21.04
C ALA A 402 22.28 12.17 -22.52
#